data_97a8ce9fe5d994c059557e679e0e5d28
#
_entry.id   97a8ce9fe5d994c059557e679e0e5d28
#
_cell.length_a   1.000
_cell.length_b   1.000
_cell.length_c   1.000
_cell.angle_alpha   90.00
_cell.angle_beta   90.00
_cell.angle_gamma   90.00
#
_symmetry.space_group_name_H-M   'P 1'
#
loop_
_entity.id
_entity.type
_entity.pdbx_description
1 polymer ?
#
loop_
_entity_poly.entity_id
_entity_poly.type
_entity_poly.pdbx_seq_one_letter_code
_entity_poly.pdbx_strand_id
1 'polypeptide(L)'
;MTTDATTRTIIYKRTADGGELILGYLAVDGRIFRGRAGDGVAVGRVTTDGRVFRKTAYDERELGTFTNDGAVHSHGLFEGGELGWVDADGVVNRGGLILGEEEVGRVEGPAQAAAAAALLLLFLPDDAEENRRFR
;
A
#
# COMPACT_ATOMS: atom_id res chain seq x y z
N MET A 1 -3.25 18.58 22.06
CA MET A 1 -2.94 17.23 21.96
C MET A 1 -2.87 16.74 20.53
N THR A 2 -1.78 16.27 20.16
CA THR A 2 -1.73 15.78 18.83
C THR A 2 -1.19 14.40 18.79
N THR A 3 -1.83 13.58 18.09
CA THR A 3 -1.47 12.20 18.03
C THR A 3 -1.41 11.72 16.60
N ASP A 4 -1.39 12.67 15.68
CA ASP A 4 -1.40 12.30 14.27
C ASP A 4 -0.26 11.37 13.91
N ALA A 5 0.91 11.63 14.46
CA ALA A 5 2.06 10.81 14.16
C ALA A 5 1.89 9.37 14.66
N THR A 6 1.13 9.18 15.75
CA THR A 6 0.93 7.83 16.28
C THR A 6 -0.28 7.14 15.71
N THR A 7 -1.17 7.88 15.04
CA THR A 7 -2.39 7.29 14.49
C THR A 7 -2.29 6.99 13.00
N ARG A 8 -1.33 7.59 12.31
CA ARG A 8 -1.14 7.28 10.90
C ARG A 8 -0.16 6.13 10.73
N THR A 9 -0.25 5.46 9.60
CA THR A 9 0.65 4.36 9.28
C THR A 9 1.49 4.78 8.09
N ILE A 10 2.81 4.78 8.25
CA ILE A 10 3.73 5.25 7.23
C ILE A 10 4.10 4.10 6.31
N ILE A 11 4.20 4.37 5.02
CA ILE A 11 4.42 3.38 3.99
C ILE A 11 5.78 3.61 3.35
N TYR A 12 6.66 2.61 3.44
CA TYR A 12 8.01 2.66 2.90
C TYR A 12 8.15 1.66 1.76
N LYS A 13 8.88 2.05 0.73
CA LYS A 13 9.28 1.17 -0.36
C LYS A 13 10.73 0.78 -0.13
N ARG A 14 11.05 -0.49 -0.37
CA ARG A 14 12.43 -0.94 -0.32
C ARG A 14 13.12 -0.56 -1.63
N THR A 15 14.29 0.06 -1.53
CA THR A 15 15.05 0.46 -2.71
C THR A 15 16.03 -0.63 -3.11
N ALA A 16 16.55 -0.54 -4.34
CA ALA A 16 17.43 -1.57 -4.89
C ALA A 16 18.72 -1.71 -4.10
N ASP A 17 19.17 -0.65 -3.44
CA ASP A 17 20.40 -0.69 -2.64
C ASP A 17 20.16 -1.15 -1.21
N GLY A 18 18.95 -1.61 -0.89
CA GLY A 18 18.63 -2.10 0.43
C GLY A 18 18.12 -1.05 1.39
N GLY A 19 17.98 0.20 0.94
CA GLY A 19 17.43 1.26 1.77
C GLY A 19 15.93 1.31 1.73
N GLU A 20 15.39 2.42 2.26
CA GLU A 20 13.93 2.64 2.30
C GLU A 20 13.62 4.05 1.82
N LEU A 21 12.47 4.18 1.17
CA LEU A 21 11.98 5.45 0.69
C LEU A 21 10.53 5.60 1.14
N ILE A 22 10.21 6.73 1.78
CA ILE A 22 8.84 6.99 2.20
C ILE A 22 8.01 7.31 0.96
N LEU A 23 6.97 6.52 0.71
CA LEU A 23 6.06 6.76 -0.41
C LEU A 23 4.85 7.57 0.01
N GLY A 24 4.36 7.34 1.23
CA GLY A 24 3.17 8.00 1.68
C GLY A 24 2.74 7.48 3.03
N TYR A 25 1.47 7.71 3.35
CA TYR A 25 0.94 7.25 4.63
C TYR A 25 -0.57 7.01 4.53
N LEU A 26 -1.06 6.22 5.47
CA LEU A 26 -2.48 5.95 5.62
C LEU A 26 -2.96 6.71 6.86
N ALA A 27 -3.96 7.56 6.68
CA ALA A 27 -4.54 8.32 7.78
C ALA A 27 -5.52 7.45 8.57
N VAL A 28 -5.83 7.88 9.78
CA VAL A 28 -6.70 7.12 10.67
C VAL A 28 -8.10 6.96 10.08
N ASP A 29 -8.52 7.88 9.24
CA ASP A 29 -9.85 7.83 8.62
C ASP A 29 -9.87 6.98 7.33
N GLY A 30 -8.77 6.35 6.98
CA GLY A 30 -8.71 5.46 5.83
C GLY A 30 -8.20 6.10 4.55
N ARG A 31 -7.96 7.39 4.53
CA ARG A 31 -7.45 8.04 3.32
C ARG A 31 -5.97 7.70 3.12
N ILE A 32 -5.61 7.48 1.86
CA ILE A 32 -4.25 7.17 1.46
C ILE A 32 -3.62 8.42 0.85
N PHE A 33 -2.47 8.83 1.37
CA PHE A 33 -1.76 10.02 0.90
C PHE A 33 -0.42 9.64 0.34
N ARG A 34 -0.05 10.24 -0.77
CA ARG A 34 1.30 10.14 -1.33
C ARG A 34 2.08 11.35 -0.87
N GLY A 35 3.30 11.12 -0.39
CA GLY A 35 4.16 12.19 0.09
C GLY A 35 4.39 12.09 1.58
N ARG A 36 5.10 13.07 2.12
CA ARG A 36 5.41 13.06 3.54
C ARG A 36 4.23 13.57 4.35
N ALA A 37 4.22 13.18 5.60
CA ALA A 37 3.17 13.60 6.52
C ALA A 37 3.09 15.13 6.53
N GLY A 38 1.87 15.64 6.35
CA GLY A 38 1.63 17.08 6.32
C GLY A 38 1.61 17.68 4.94
N ASP A 39 2.27 17.03 3.97
CA ASP A 39 2.34 17.53 2.60
C ASP A 39 1.75 16.58 1.58
N GLY A 40 1.15 15.51 2.04
CA GLY A 40 0.67 14.47 1.15
C GLY A 40 -0.53 14.87 0.32
N VAL A 41 -0.64 14.24 -0.83
CA VAL A 41 -1.79 14.40 -1.72
C VAL A 41 -2.63 13.13 -1.63
N ALA A 42 -3.93 13.28 -1.42
CA ALA A 42 -4.83 12.13 -1.31
C ALA A 42 -4.92 11.40 -2.66
N VAL A 43 -4.62 10.10 -2.66
CA VAL A 43 -4.61 9.30 -3.88
C VAL A 43 -5.57 8.13 -3.83
N GLY A 44 -6.15 7.86 -2.66
CA GLY A 44 -7.10 6.75 -2.52
C GLY A 44 -7.60 6.62 -1.10
N ARG A 45 -8.24 5.50 -0.83
CA ARG A 45 -8.74 5.21 0.51
C ARG A 45 -8.93 3.71 0.71
N VAL A 46 -8.96 3.32 1.98
CA VAL A 46 -9.33 1.95 2.35
C VAL A 46 -10.63 2.01 3.15
N THR A 47 -11.37 0.94 3.13
CA THR A 47 -12.62 0.84 3.88
C THR A 47 -12.45 -0.11 5.05
N THR A 48 -13.38 -0.03 6.01
CA THR A 48 -13.33 -0.89 7.19
C THR A 48 -13.61 -2.36 6.85
N ASP A 49 -14.24 -2.61 5.72
CA ASP A 49 -14.50 -3.98 5.29
C ASP A 49 -13.40 -4.55 4.39
N GLY A 50 -12.25 -3.86 4.31
CA GLY A 50 -11.07 -4.43 3.67
C GLY A 50 -10.95 -4.19 2.18
N ARG A 51 -11.46 -3.08 1.69
CA ARG A 51 -11.38 -2.74 0.27
C ARG A 51 -10.47 -1.55 0.05
N VAL A 52 -9.77 -1.52 -1.08
CA VAL A 52 -8.83 -0.46 -1.42
C VAL A 52 -9.28 0.19 -2.72
N PHE A 53 -9.37 1.51 -2.70
CA PHE A 53 -9.81 2.30 -3.85
C PHE A 53 -8.76 3.32 -4.25
N ARG A 54 -8.61 3.53 -5.55
CA ARG A 54 -7.80 4.59 -6.12
C ARG A 54 -8.72 5.76 -6.47
N LYS A 55 -8.29 6.97 -6.15
CA LYS A 55 -9.00 8.17 -6.57
C LYS A 55 -8.67 8.45 -8.03
N THR A 56 -9.71 8.63 -8.84
CA THR A 56 -9.54 9.01 -10.24
C THR A 56 -10.00 10.47 -10.41
N ALA A 57 -9.94 10.98 -11.64
CA ALA A 57 -10.34 12.35 -11.91
C ALA A 57 -11.81 12.61 -11.57
N TYR A 58 -12.66 11.62 -11.75
CA TYR A 58 -14.10 11.80 -11.59
C TYR A 58 -14.74 10.86 -10.57
N ASP A 59 -14.02 9.85 -10.13
CA ASP A 59 -14.63 8.80 -9.33
C ASP A 59 -13.56 8.04 -8.58
N GLU A 60 -13.88 6.82 -8.19
CA GLU A 60 -12.95 5.89 -7.53
C GLU A 60 -12.94 4.57 -8.26
N ARG A 61 -11.82 3.89 -8.19
CA ARG A 61 -11.68 2.57 -8.79
C ARG A 61 -11.22 1.60 -7.72
N GLU A 62 -11.93 0.49 -7.56
CA GLU A 62 -11.54 -0.52 -6.59
C GLU A 62 -10.38 -1.33 -7.12
N LEU A 63 -9.32 -1.46 -6.33
CA LEU A 63 -8.09 -2.13 -6.75
C LEU A 63 -7.98 -3.55 -6.21
N GLY A 64 -8.54 -3.80 -5.04
CA GLY A 64 -8.45 -5.11 -4.43
C GLY A 64 -8.91 -5.08 -2.99
N THR A 65 -8.57 -6.11 -2.25
CA THR A 65 -9.01 -6.29 -0.87
C THR A 65 -7.86 -6.74 0.01
N PHE A 66 -8.07 -6.64 1.33
CA PHE A 66 -7.11 -7.16 2.30
C PHE A 66 -7.88 -7.74 3.49
N THR A 67 -7.22 -8.63 4.21
CA THR A 67 -7.79 -9.26 5.39
C THR A 67 -7.06 -8.80 6.64
N ASN A 68 -7.67 -9.02 7.79
CA ASN A 68 -7.07 -8.60 9.06
C ASN A 68 -5.77 -9.32 9.38
N ASP A 69 -5.55 -10.49 8.81
CA ASP A 69 -4.32 -11.22 9.03
C ASP A 69 -3.19 -10.80 8.08
N GLY A 70 -3.44 -9.78 7.27
CA GLY A 70 -2.39 -9.17 6.46
C GLY A 70 -2.30 -9.64 5.02
N ALA A 71 -3.21 -10.49 4.55
CA ALA A 71 -3.20 -10.95 3.16
C ALA A 71 -3.82 -9.89 2.25
N VAL A 72 -3.22 -9.69 1.09
CA VAL A 72 -3.68 -8.69 0.12
C VAL A 72 -3.99 -9.39 -1.20
N HIS A 73 -5.17 -9.10 -1.74
CA HIS A 73 -5.65 -9.72 -2.98
C HIS A 73 -5.96 -8.65 -4.02
N SER A 74 -5.60 -8.92 -5.24
CA SER A 74 -5.82 -7.98 -6.34
C SER A 74 -7.03 -8.37 -7.17
N HIS A 75 -7.77 -7.36 -7.66
CA HIS A 75 -8.84 -7.59 -8.65
C HIS A 75 -8.28 -7.67 -10.06
N GLY A 76 -6.96 -7.69 -10.21
CA GLY A 76 -6.34 -7.67 -11.53
C GLY A 76 -6.41 -8.98 -12.25
N LEU A 77 -5.34 -9.32 -12.94
CA LEU A 77 -5.28 -10.41 -13.90
C LEU A 77 -5.76 -11.76 -13.38
N PHE A 78 -5.57 -12.03 -12.10
CA PHE A 78 -5.98 -13.29 -11.51
C PHE A 78 -7.02 -12.99 -10.46
N GLU A 79 -8.27 -13.26 -10.77
CA GLU A 79 -9.35 -13.00 -9.84
C GLU A 79 -9.08 -13.65 -8.49
N GLY A 80 -9.17 -12.86 -7.43
CA GLY A 80 -8.99 -13.36 -6.08
C GLY A 80 -7.60 -13.83 -5.75
N GLY A 81 -6.63 -13.58 -6.63
CA GLY A 81 -5.26 -14.03 -6.39
C GLY A 81 -4.58 -13.21 -5.30
N GLU A 82 -3.85 -13.90 -4.42
CA GLU A 82 -3.10 -13.23 -3.38
C GLU A 82 -1.87 -12.56 -3.99
N LEU A 83 -1.79 -11.25 -3.81
CA LEU A 83 -0.69 -10.46 -4.36
C LEU A 83 0.49 -10.41 -3.41
N GLY A 84 0.22 -10.40 -2.10
CA GLY A 84 1.27 -10.35 -1.09
C GLY A 84 0.67 -10.31 0.29
N TRP A 85 1.52 -9.99 1.27
CA TRP A 85 1.10 -9.98 2.66
C TRP A 85 2.04 -9.10 3.49
N VAL A 86 1.62 -8.80 4.72
CA VAL A 86 2.45 -8.08 5.68
C VAL A 86 2.68 -8.97 6.90
N ASP A 87 3.92 -9.00 7.37
CA ASP A 87 4.31 -9.75 8.56
C ASP A 87 3.97 -8.95 9.83
N ALA A 88 4.03 -9.63 10.96
CA ALA A 88 3.73 -8.99 12.25
C ALA A 88 4.64 -7.81 12.56
N ASP A 89 5.86 -7.80 12.02
CA ASP A 89 6.81 -6.70 12.22
C ASP A 89 6.68 -5.60 11.16
N GLY A 90 5.67 -5.68 10.31
CA GLY A 90 5.41 -4.62 9.34
C GLY A 90 6.11 -4.78 8.00
N VAL A 91 6.83 -5.85 7.79
CA VAL A 91 7.50 -6.11 6.51
C VAL A 91 6.48 -6.56 5.48
N VAL A 92 6.48 -5.92 4.31
CA VAL A 92 5.54 -6.22 3.24
C VAL A 92 6.24 -7.05 2.17
N ASN A 93 5.62 -8.17 1.85
CA ASN A 93 6.16 -9.11 0.87
C ASN A 93 5.18 -9.26 -0.29
N ARG A 94 5.73 -9.38 -1.48
CA ARG A 94 4.97 -9.69 -2.68
C ARG A 94 5.42 -11.07 -3.13
N GLY A 95 4.48 -11.92 -3.49
CA GLY A 95 4.87 -13.26 -3.85
C GLY A 95 3.95 -13.91 -4.82
N GLY A 96 4.42 -15.03 -5.37
CA GLY A 96 3.63 -15.82 -6.29
C GLY A 96 4.26 -17.19 -6.42
N LEU A 97 3.51 -18.09 -7.00
CA LEU A 97 3.93 -19.48 -7.12
C LEU A 97 5.17 -19.63 -7.99
N ILE A 98 5.33 -18.76 -8.96
CA ILE A 98 6.40 -18.91 -9.95
C ILE A 98 7.65 -18.13 -9.55
N LEU A 99 7.47 -16.88 -9.09
CA LEU A 99 8.60 -15.98 -8.84
C LEU A 99 9.11 -16.02 -7.40
N GLY A 100 8.39 -16.72 -6.50
CA GLY A 100 8.77 -16.73 -5.10
C GLY A 100 8.43 -15.44 -4.39
N GLU A 101 9.04 -15.23 -3.23
CA GLU A 101 8.73 -14.11 -2.36
C GLU A 101 9.76 -13.01 -2.51
N GLU A 102 9.30 -11.78 -2.45
CA GLU A 102 10.16 -10.61 -2.54
C GLU A 102 9.72 -9.58 -1.52
N GLU A 103 10.64 -9.14 -0.68
CA GLU A 103 10.35 -8.05 0.26
C GLU A 103 10.32 -6.75 -0.52
N VAL A 104 9.18 -6.04 -0.49
CA VAL A 104 9.01 -4.84 -1.31
C VAL A 104 8.92 -3.57 -0.49
N GLY A 105 8.74 -3.67 0.81
CA GLY A 105 8.66 -2.48 1.64
C GLY A 105 8.32 -2.80 3.08
N ARG A 106 7.90 -1.75 3.80
CA ARG A 106 7.58 -1.85 5.20
C ARG A 106 6.51 -0.84 5.54
N VAL A 107 5.68 -1.15 6.52
CA VAL A 107 4.70 -0.21 7.03
C VAL A 107 4.89 -0.07 8.52
N GLU A 108 4.68 1.14 9.03
CA GLU A 108 4.94 1.45 10.43
C GLU A 108 3.77 2.22 11.01
N GLY A 109 3.04 1.62 11.92
CA GLY A 109 1.88 2.24 12.52
C GLY A 109 0.82 1.23 12.86
N PRO A 110 -0.37 1.69 13.28
CA PRO A 110 -1.40 0.78 13.79
C PRO A 110 -2.16 -0.01 12.71
N ALA A 111 -2.23 0.48 11.47
CA ALA A 111 -3.05 -0.15 10.43
C ALA A 111 -2.18 -0.86 9.41
N GLN A 112 -1.47 -1.88 9.84
CA GLN A 112 -0.49 -2.56 8.98
C GLN A 112 -1.11 -3.23 7.76
N ALA A 113 -2.18 -3.98 7.94
CA ALA A 113 -2.79 -4.70 6.82
C ALA A 113 -3.30 -3.74 5.74
N ALA A 114 -3.99 -2.68 6.15
CA ALA A 114 -4.51 -1.69 5.21
C ALA A 114 -3.38 -0.95 4.49
N ALA A 115 -2.33 -0.59 5.22
CA ALA A 115 -1.20 0.13 4.63
C ALA A 115 -0.42 -0.76 3.66
N ALA A 116 -0.25 -2.04 4.00
CA ALA A 116 0.38 -2.98 3.09
C ALA A 116 -0.42 -3.12 1.81
N ALA A 117 -1.74 -3.14 1.92
CA ALA A 117 -2.61 -3.19 0.75
C ALA A 117 -2.42 -1.95 -0.12
N ALA A 118 -2.32 -0.77 0.50
CA ALA A 118 -2.06 0.46 -0.24
C ALA A 118 -0.72 0.38 -0.98
N LEU A 119 0.31 -0.15 -0.33
CA LEU A 119 1.61 -0.30 -0.98
C LEU A 119 1.51 -1.23 -2.18
N LEU A 120 0.94 -2.40 -1.99
CA LEU A 120 0.91 -3.43 -3.02
C LEU A 120 -0.05 -3.11 -4.17
N LEU A 121 -1.20 -2.51 -3.86
CA LEU A 121 -2.24 -2.31 -4.84
C LEU A 121 -2.18 -0.94 -5.52
N LEU A 122 -1.65 0.07 -4.82
CA LEU A 122 -1.68 1.43 -5.35
C LEU A 122 -0.27 1.97 -5.64
N PHE A 123 0.59 2.01 -4.64
CA PHE A 123 1.89 2.67 -4.80
C PHE A 123 2.84 1.95 -5.74
N LEU A 124 3.01 0.65 -5.58
CA LEU A 124 3.95 -0.09 -6.42
C LEU A 124 3.51 -0.15 -7.88
N PRO A 125 2.22 -0.38 -8.19
CA PRO A 125 1.79 -0.31 -9.58
C PRO A 125 1.98 1.07 -10.19
N ASP A 126 1.76 2.14 -9.42
CA ASP A 126 1.98 3.49 -9.91
C ASP A 126 3.44 3.74 -10.25
N ASP A 127 4.34 3.28 -9.39
CA ASP A 127 5.77 3.44 -9.64
C ASP A 127 6.20 2.69 -10.89
N ALA A 128 5.68 1.50 -11.09
CA ALA A 128 6.00 0.70 -12.26
C ALA A 128 5.51 1.39 -13.54
N GLU A 129 4.32 1.97 -13.48
CA GLU A 129 3.76 2.68 -14.62
C GLU A 129 4.58 3.92 -14.94
N GLU A 130 4.96 4.66 -13.91
CA GLU A 130 5.76 5.87 -14.07
C GLU A 130 7.13 5.55 -14.67
N ASN A 131 7.77 4.49 -14.19
CA ASN A 131 9.05 4.06 -14.73
C ASN A 131 8.95 3.69 -16.21
N ARG A 132 7.86 3.08 -16.60
CA ARG A 132 7.63 2.74 -17.99
C ARG A 132 7.51 3.97 -18.88
N ARG A 133 6.88 5.02 -18.37
CA ARG A 133 6.69 6.26 -19.13
C ARG A 133 7.99 6.96 -19.45
N PHE A 134 8.96 6.85 -18.59
CA PHE A 134 10.21 7.58 -18.74
C PHE A 134 11.30 6.77 -19.41
N ARG A 135 10.95 5.70 -20.01
CA ARG A 135 11.91 4.89 -20.75
C ARG A 135 11.97 5.24 -22.20
#